data_979a47ac64ae6e33d2f3ebdd4a82c2ee
#
_entry.id   979a47ac64ae6e33d2f3ebdd4a82c2ee
#
_cell.length_a   1.000
_cell.length_b   1.000
_cell.length_c   1.000
_cell.angle_alpha   90.00
_cell.angle_beta   90.00
_cell.angle_gamma   90.00
#
_symmetry.space_group_name_H-M   'P 1'
#
loop_
_entity.id
_entity.type
_entity.pdbx_description
1 polymer ?
#
loop_
_entity_poly.entity_id
_entity_poly.type
_entity_poly.pdbx_seq_one_letter_code
_entity_poly.pdbx_strand_id
1 'polypeptide(L)'
;MTDLFGRLIIDIDGFNLTNADKSILSSKHIGGLILFSRNFDSYNQLCNLIKEVRSIKENIIIAVDQEGGRVQRFEKEFTKIPSMQEASLFAKKNKDKGFIKDLAWLISSELIAAGIDINFAPVLDINRNISTIIGDRSFSDDIFEVISNASDYIDGMNEAGMKSSGKHFPGHGNVIEDSHIELPEDARALRELMDEDIKPYIELRDKIDVIMCAHILFSKVDNLSLIHI
;
A
#
# COMPACT_ATOMS: atom_id res chain seq x y z
N MET A 1 -8.76 18.72 24.46
CA MET A 1 -8.44 19.11 23.07
C MET A 1 -8.06 17.83 22.37
N THR A 2 -8.76 17.43 21.33
CA THR A 2 -8.34 16.31 20.49
C THR A 2 -7.05 16.75 19.83
N ASP A 3 -5.93 16.11 20.20
CA ASP A 3 -4.67 16.31 19.50
C ASP A 3 -4.89 15.92 18.03
N LEU A 4 -4.91 16.94 17.16
CA LEU A 4 -5.04 16.74 15.73
C LEU A 4 -3.78 15.98 15.28
N PHE A 5 -3.96 14.80 14.72
CA PHE A 5 -2.89 14.07 14.06
C PHE A 5 -2.21 14.95 13.02
N GLY A 6 -0.89 14.92 12.98
CA GLY A 6 -0.14 15.58 11.92
C GLY A 6 -0.54 15.04 10.55
N ARG A 7 -0.37 15.85 9.51
CA ARG A 7 -0.79 15.50 8.14
C ARG A 7 0.34 14.91 7.29
N LEU A 8 1.56 14.88 7.83
CA LEU A 8 2.73 14.41 7.09
C LEU A 8 3.08 12.99 7.57
N ILE A 9 3.33 12.12 6.60
CA ILE A 9 4.01 10.84 6.80
C ILE A 9 5.43 11.04 6.29
N ILE A 10 6.41 10.71 7.13
CA ILE A 10 7.84 10.83 6.80
C ILE A 10 8.49 9.45 6.81
N ASP A 11 9.73 9.39 6.36
CA ASP A 11 10.61 8.24 6.46
C ASP A 11 11.90 8.59 7.21
N ILE A 12 12.75 7.61 7.43
CA ILE A 12 14.08 7.74 8.06
C ILE A 12 15.11 6.94 7.24
N ASP A 13 16.39 7.29 7.39
CA ASP A 13 17.44 6.71 6.55
C ASP A 13 18.00 5.36 7.02
N GLY A 14 17.90 5.02 8.29
CA GLY A 14 18.64 3.89 8.86
C GLY A 14 17.82 2.98 9.78
N PHE A 15 18.55 2.09 10.45
CA PHE A 15 17.99 1.11 11.41
C PHE A 15 17.66 1.71 12.78
N ASN A 16 18.19 2.90 13.07
CA ASN A 16 18.05 3.58 14.35
C ASN A 16 17.76 5.05 14.14
N LEU A 17 17.08 5.68 15.10
CA LEU A 17 16.79 7.11 15.06
C LEU A 17 18.04 7.95 15.35
N THR A 18 18.32 8.92 14.49
CA THR A 18 19.25 9.99 14.76
C THR A 18 18.62 11.06 15.66
N ASN A 19 19.42 12.00 16.19
CA ASN A 19 18.87 13.15 16.93
C ASN A 19 18.01 14.07 16.05
N ALA A 20 18.32 14.14 14.76
CA ALA A 20 17.51 14.88 13.78
C ALA A 20 16.13 14.22 13.60
N ASP A 21 16.09 12.89 13.42
CA ASP A 21 14.84 12.14 13.29
C ASP A 21 13.96 12.32 14.54
N LYS A 22 14.54 12.23 15.73
CA LYS A 22 13.80 12.44 16.99
C LYS A 22 13.19 13.84 17.07
N SER A 23 13.94 14.84 16.65
CA SER A 23 13.46 16.24 16.60
C SER A 23 12.30 16.40 15.62
N ILE A 24 12.41 15.81 14.41
CA ILE A 24 11.36 15.86 13.38
C ILE A 24 10.11 15.11 13.85
N LEU A 25 10.25 13.88 14.37
CA LEU A 25 9.14 13.06 14.87
C LEU A 25 8.36 13.77 15.99
N SER A 26 9.02 14.57 16.82
CA SER A 26 8.37 15.34 17.89
C SER A 26 7.47 16.47 17.37
N SER A 27 7.57 16.84 16.08
CA SER A 27 6.76 17.91 15.48
C SER A 27 5.28 17.53 15.45
N LYS A 28 4.41 18.49 15.76
CA LYS A 28 2.95 18.33 15.66
C LYS A 28 2.45 18.06 14.22
N HIS A 29 3.25 18.38 13.21
CA HIS A 29 2.88 18.20 11.81
C HIS A 29 3.07 16.77 11.33
N ILE A 30 3.86 15.96 12.04
CA ILE A 30 4.09 14.55 11.70
C ILE A 30 2.98 13.69 12.30
N GLY A 31 2.27 12.95 11.44
CA GLY A 31 1.21 12.01 11.82
C GLY A 31 1.60 10.55 11.60
N GLY A 32 2.58 10.28 10.76
CA GLY A 32 3.00 8.93 10.45
C GLY A 32 4.47 8.78 10.09
N LEU A 33 4.94 7.55 10.14
CA LEU A 33 6.24 7.08 9.69
C LEU A 33 6.04 5.91 8.74
N ILE A 34 6.58 5.99 7.52
CA ILE A 34 6.66 4.84 6.62
C ILE A 34 8.04 4.19 6.73
N LEU A 35 8.06 2.86 6.78
CA LEU A 35 9.29 2.06 6.84
C LEU A 35 9.56 1.36 5.51
N PHE A 36 10.84 1.32 5.15
CA PHE A 36 11.36 0.68 3.94
C PHE A 36 12.38 -0.41 4.28
N SER A 37 12.83 -1.16 3.29
CA SER A 37 13.85 -2.20 3.47
C SER A 37 15.14 -1.69 4.12
N ARG A 38 15.50 -0.41 3.90
CA ARG A 38 16.67 0.22 4.53
C ARG A 38 16.54 0.42 6.05
N ASN A 39 15.32 0.29 6.58
CA ASN A 39 15.02 0.42 8.00
C ASN A 39 14.96 -0.94 8.73
N PHE A 40 15.19 -2.05 8.00
CA PHE A 40 15.01 -3.40 8.49
C PHE A 40 16.27 -4.25 8.37
N ASP A 41 16.75 -4.76 9.50
CA ASP A 41 17.85 -5.74 9.60
C ASP A 41 17.38 -7.07 10.20
N SER A 42 16.57 -7.00 11.25
CA SER A 42 16.01 -8.16 11.94
C SER A 42 14.67 -7.80 12.62
N TYR A 43 13.85 -8.81 12.92
CA TYR A 43 12.58 -8.62 13.60
C TYR A 43 12.76 -7.87 14.96
N ASN A 44 13.74 -8.25 15.74
CA ASN A 44 14.00 -7.60 17.03
C ASN A 44 14.45 -6.14 16.86
N GLN A 45 15.28 -5.83 15.85
CA GLN A 45 15.69 -4.45 15.55
C GLN A 45 14.48 -3.62 15.15
N LEU A 46 13.61 -4.13 14.26
CA LEU A 46 12.39 -3.45 13.83
C LEU A 46 11.47 -3.12 15.01
N CYS A 47 11.19 -4.11 15.88
CA CYS A 47 10.39 -3.89 17.07
C CYS A 47 10.99 -2.82 18.03
N ASN A 48 12.31 -2.79 18.18
CA ASN A 48 12.99 -1.80 19.01
C ASN A 48 12.91 -0.40 18.39
N LEU A 49 13.10 -0.28 17.07
CA LEU A 49 12.92 0.98 16.33
C LEU A 49 11.51 1.53 16.53
N ILE A 50 10.48 0.70 16.32
CA ILE A 50 9.07 1.10 16.48
C ILE A 50 8.77 1.52 17.93
N LYS A 51 9.30 0.80 18.93
CA LYS A 51 9.16 1.19 20.34
C LYS A 51 9.81 2.54 20.62
N GLU A 52 10.99 2.80 20.06
CA GLU A 52 11.67 4.09 20.21
C GLU A 52 10.86 5.21 19.57
N VAL A 53 10.33 5.03 18.35
CA VAL A 53 9.45 5.98 17.67
C VAL A 53 8.22 6.30 18.54
N ARG A 54 7.53 5.28 19.06
CA ARG A 54 6.36 5.46 19.92
C ARG A 54 6.67 6.08 21.27
N SER A 55 7.90 5.94 21.78
CA SER A 55 8.32 6.65 22.99
C SER A 55 8.42 8.16 22.80
N ILE A 56 8.63 8.61 21.56
CA ILE A 56 8.66 10.04 21.18
C ILE A 56 7.25 10.53 20.88
N LYS A 57 6.45 9.71 20.17
CA LYS A 57 5.08 10.04 19.78
C LYS A 57 4.21 8.79 19.82
N GLU A 58 3.47 8.61 20.90
CA GLU A 58 2.67 7.41 21.19
C GLU A 58 1.68 7.06 20.08
N ASN A 59 0.95 8.05 19.58
CA ASN A 59 -0.14 7.86 18.61
C ASN A 59 0.30 8.03 17.14
N ILE A 60 1.60 7.89 16.82
CA ILE A 60 2.09 7.97 15.44
C ILE A 60 1.65 6.72 14.66
N ILE A 61 1.20 6.91 13.42
CA ILE A 61 0.86 5.81 12.51
C ILE A 61 2.15 5.24 11.91
N ILE A 62 2.37 3.95 12.03
CA ILE A 62 3.49 3.25 11.40
C ILE A 62 2.98 2.49 10.17
N ALA A 63 3.53 2.81 9.01
CA ALA A 63 3.13 2.25 7.73
C ALA A 63 4.25 1.48 7.03
N VAL A 64 3.89 0.58 6.12
CA VAL A 64 4.82 -0.14 5.25
C VAL A 64 4.14 -0.51 3.93
N ASP A 65 4.93 -0.69 2.86
CA ASP A 65 4.52 -1.38 1.63
C ASP A 65 4.94 -2.86 1.71
N GLN A 66 4.08 -3.72 2.16
CA GLN A 66 4.31 -5.17 2.24
C GLN A 66 3.25 -5.88 1.38
N GLU A 67 3.40 -5.75 0.06
CA GLU A 67 2.44 -6.31 -0.91
C GLU A 67 2.69 -7.80 -1.15
N GLY A 68 3.95 -8.19 -1.19
CA GLY A 68 4.47 -9.47 -1.66
C GLY A 68 5.26 -9.32 -2.96
N GLY A 69 5.81 -10.43 -3.47
CA GLY A 69 6.66 -10.42 -4.65
C GLY A 69 7.83 -9.45 -4.50
N ARG A 70 8.02 -8.59 -5.51
CA ARG A 70 9.09 -7.58 -5.52
C ARG A 70 8.85 -6.37 -4.59
N VAL A 71 7.66 -6.24 -4.03
CA VAL A 71 7.31 -5.17 -3.08
C VAL A 71 7.04 -5.78 -1.71
N GLN A 72 8.06 -6.37 -1.16
CA GLN A 72 8.12 -6.88 0.21
C GLN A 72 9.32 -6.25 0.91
N ARG A 73 9.09 -5.38 1.91
CA ARG A 73 10.15 -4.62 2.57
C ARG A 73 10.86 -5.41 3.64
N PHE A 74 10.13 -6.27 4.34
CA PHE A 74 10.64 -7.15 5.39
C PHE A 74 10.60 -8.59 4.88
N GLU A 75 11.76 -9.16 4.55
CA GLU A 75 11.87 -10.51 4.01
C GLU A 75 12.41 -11.51 5.06
N LYS A 76 13.52 -11.16 5.69
CA LYS A 76 14.16 -12.01 6.71
C LYS A 76 13.26 -12.08 7.95
N GLU A 77 13.04 -13.28 8.47
CA GLU A 77 12.19 -13.53 9.65
C GLU A 77 10.70 -13.19 9.47
N PHE A 78 10.28 -12.83 8.22
CA PHE A 78 8.89 -12.74 7.79
C PHE A 78 8.60 -13.80 6.73
N THR A 79 7.35 -14.18 6.60
CA THR A 79 6.93 -15.11 5.55
C THR A 79 7.16 -14.49 4.17
N LYS A 80 7.82 -15.24 3.28
CA LYS A 80 7.98 -14.80 1.89
C LYS A 80 6.65 -14.95 1.15
N ILE A 81 6.16 -13.83 0.63
CA ILE A 81 4.85 -13.71 0.01
C ILE A 81 5.01 -13.69 -1.52
N PRO A 82 4.22 -14.48 -2.29
CA PRO A 82 4.20 -14.37 -3.74
C PRO A 82 3.69 -12.99 -4.18
N SER A 83 3.91 -12.64 -5.45
CA SER A 83 3.20 -11.50 -6.04
C SER A 83 1.68 -11.74 -6.05
N MET A 84 0.90 -10.67 -6.07
CA MET A 84 -0.56 -10.80 -6.04
C MET A 84 -1.09 -11.51 -7.29
N GLN A 85 -0.42 -11.35 -8.44
CA GLN A 85 -0.76 -12.11 -9.64
C GLN A 85 -0.50 -13.62 -9.45
N GLU A 86 0.67 -13.99 -8.90
CA GLU A 86 0.96 -15.41 -8.62
C GLU A 86 -0.01 -15.99 -7.60
N ALA A 87 -0.34 -15.25 -6.55
CA ALA A 87 -1.31 -15.65 -5.54
C ALA A 87 -2.71 -15.88 -6.15
N SER A 88 -3.16 -14.95 -7.00
CA SER A 88 -4.43 -15.04 -7.74
C SER A 88 -4.47 -16.27 -8.64
N LEU A 89 -3.42 -16.47 -9.43
CA LEU A 89 -3.30 -17.64 -10.33
C LEU A 89 -3.27 -18.97 -9.55
N PHE A 90 -2.58 -18.99 -8.41
CA PHE A 90 -2.54 -20.18 -7.54
C PHE A 90 -3.93 -20.50 -6.98
N ALA A 91 -4.63 -19.51 -6.42
CA ALA A 91 -5.97 -19.67 -5.88
C ALA A 91 -6.95 -20.20 -6.95
N LYS A 92 -6.91 -19.59 -8.15
CA LYS A 92 -7.74 -19.97 -9.30
C LYS A 92 -7.46 -21.42 -9.75
N LYS A 93 -6.19 -21.77 -9.91
CA LYS A 93 -5.76 -23.12 -10.34
C LYS A 93 -6.18 -24.20 -9.37
N ASN A 94 -6.06 -23.94 -8.06
CA ASN A 94 -6.38 -24.91 -7.00
C ASN A 94 -7.84 -24.83 -6.55
N LYS A 95 -8.63 -23.89 -7.09
CA LYS A 95 -10.02 -23.61 -6.67
C LYS A 95 -10.13 -23.32 -5.17
N ASP A 96 -9.11 -22.71 -4.61
CA ASP A 96 -9.03 -22.34 -3.20
C ASP A 96 -9.53 -20.90 -3.01
N LYS A 97 -10.77 -20.76 -2.62
CA LYS A 97 -11.44 -19.47 -2.43
C LYS A 97 -10.98 -18.74 -1.16
N GLY A 98 -10.35 -19.42 -0.22
CA GLY A 98 -9.86 -18.84 1.04
C GLY A 98 -8.43 -18.32 0.93
N PHE A 99 -7.66 -18.77 -0.05
CA PHE A 99 -6.21 -18.55 -0.11
C PHE A 99 -5.79 -17.07 -0.04
N ILE A 100 -6.44 -16.19 -0.81
CA ILE A 100 -6.12 -14.74 -0.84
C ILE A 100 -6.40 -14.09 0.53
N LYS A 101 -7.52 -14.45 1.15
CA LYS A 101 -7.90 -13.97 2.47
C LYS A 101 -6.90 -14.44 3.53
N ASP A 102 -6.57 -15.74 3.55
CA ASP A 102 -5.65 -16.34 4.51
C ASP A 102 -4.23 -15.74 4.36
N LEU A 103 -3.80 -15.51 3.12
CA LEU A 103 -2.53 -14.86 2.81
C LEU A 103 -2.47 -13.44 3.38
N ALA A 104 -3.51 -12.65 3.16
CA ALA A 104 -3.62 -11.29 3.68
C ALA A 104 -3.67 -11.26 5.21
N TRP A 105 -4.39 -12.20 5.82
CA TRP A 105 -4.43 -12.36 7.28
C TRP A 105 -3.04 -12.67 7.85
N LEU A 106 -2.28 -13.58 7.20
CA LEU A 106 -0.93 -13.94 7.61
C LEU A 106 0.01 -12.74 7.57
N ILE A 107 0.07 -12.04 6.43
CA ILE A 107 0.89 -10.82 6.27
C ILE A 107 0.56 -9.81 7.37
N SER A 108 -0.73 -9.54 7.54
CA SER A 108 -1.22 -8.54 8.49
C SER A 108 -0.89 -8.91 9.93
N SER A 109 -1.03 -10.18 10.29
CA SER A 109 -0.72 -10.67 11.63
C SER A 109 0.77 -10.51 11.96
N GLU A 110 1.66 -10.84 11.02
CA GLU A 110 3.11 -10.64 11.19
C GLU A 110 3.46 -9.16 11.34
N LEU A 111 2.86 -8.28 10.54
CA LEU A 111 3.08 -6.83 10.61
C LEU A 111 2.57 -6.22 11.93
N ILE A 112 1.37 -6.59 12.36
CA ILE A 112 0.80 -6.13 13.64
C ILE A 112 1.66 -6.59 14.82
N ALA A 113 2.15 -7.84 14.78
CA ALA A 113 3.05 -8.34 15.82
C ALA A 113 4.37 -7.57 15.90
N ALA A 114 4.85 -6.99 14.79
CA ALA A 114 5.99 -6.09 14.76
C ALA A 114 5.68 -4.65 15.21
N GLY A 115 4.39 -4.28 15.29
CA GLY A 115 3.92 -2.94 15.69
C GLY A 115 3.55 -2.00 14.55
N ILE A 116 3.32 -2.52 13.34
CA ILE A 116 2.83 -1.77 12.16
C ILE A 116 1.31 -1.57 12.28
N ASP A 117 0.82 -0.38 11.93
CA ASP A 117 -0.60 -0.03 12.02
C ASP A 117 -1.33 -0.15 10.68
N ILE A 118 -0.65 0.15 9.57
CA ILE A 118 -1.24 0.12 8.24
C ILE A 118 -0.27 -0.48 7.22
N ASN A 119 -0.78 -1.39 6.41
CA ASN A 119 -0.09 -1.84 5.20
C ASN A 119 -0.66 -1.12 3.98
N PHE A 120 0.19 -0.47 3.17
CA PHE A 120 -0.23 0.14 1.93
C PHE A 120 -0.49 -0.93 0.85
N ALA A 121 -1.53 -1.70 1.07
CA ALA A 121 -2.08 -2.75 0.24
C ALA A 121 -3.61 -2.84 0.43
N PRO A 122 -4.36 -3.41 -0.51
CA PRO A 122 -3.95 -4.02 -1.77
C PRO A 122 -3.76 -3.02 -2.94
N VAL A 123 -3.06 -3.49 -3.99
CA VAL A 123 -3.04 -2.83 -5.30
C VAL A 123 -4.33 -3.13 -6.04
N LEU A 124 -5.06 -2.09 -6.44
CA LEU A 124 -6.34 -2.18 -7.17
C LEU A 124 -6.19 -1.90 -8.67
N ASP A 125 -4.96 -1.57 -9.10
CA ASP A 125 -4.66 -1.34 -10.50
C ASP A 125 -4.87 -2.61 -11.33
N ILE A 126 -5.42 -2.43 -12.53
CA ILE A 126 -5.63 -3.52 -13.49
C ILE A 126 -4.35 -3.75 -14.28
N ASN A 127 -3.87 -4.99 -14.38
CA ASN A 127 -2.69 -5.30 -15.18
C ASN A 127 -3.03 -5.26 -16.69
N ARG A 128 -2.64 -4.18 -17.35
CA ARG A 128 -2.85 -4.01 -18.80
C ARG A 128 -1.67 -4.52 -19.64
N ASN A 129 -0.66 -5.13 -19.01
CA ASN A 129 0.57 -5.62 -19.65
C ASN A 129 1.39 -4.52 -20.35
N ILE A 130 1.21 -3.26 -19.97
CA ILE A 130 1.95 -2.10 -20.47
C ILE A 130 2.76 -1.43 -19.36
N SER A 131 2.22 -1.34 -18.16
CA SER A 131 2.90 -0.75 -17.00
C SER A 131 3.88 -1.76 -16.39
N THR A 132 5.18 -1.50 -16.48
CA THR A 132 6.21 -2.29 -15.80
C THR A 132 6.22 -2.04 -14.29
N ILE A 133 5.64 -0.92 -13.84
CA ILE A 133 5.54 -0.51 -12.44
C ILE A 133 4.46 -1.32 -11.72
N ILE A 134 3.35 -1.59 -12.36
CA ILE A 134 2.28 -2.42 -11.81
C ILE A 134 2.57 -3.90 -12.06
N GLY A 135 2.52 -4.35 -13.31
CA GLY A 135 2.84 -5.73 -13.67
C GLY A 135 2.19 -6.76 -12.72
N ASP A 136 3.01 -7.62 -12.15
CA ASP A 136 2.62 -8.71 -11.24
C ASP A 136 2.16 -8.27 -9.83
N ARG A 137 2.23 -6.98 -9.52
CA ARG A 137 1.64 -6.42 -8.28
C ARG A 137 0.12 -6.40 -8.34
N SER A 138 -0.47 -6.32 -9.53
CA SER A 138 -1.91 -6.46 -9.75
C SER A 138 -2.36 -7.90 -9.55
N PHE A 139 -3.61 -8.10 -9.13
CA PHE A 139 -4.21 -9.43 -9.03
C PHE A 139 -4.49 -10.07 -10.40
N SER A 140 -4.90 -9.26 -11.41
CA SER A 140 -5.33 -9.75 -12.72
C SER A 140 -5.39 -8.63 -13.76
N ASP A 141 -5.54 -9.03 -15.02
CA ASP A 141 -5.96 -8.18 -16.14
C ASP A 141 -7.50 -8.09 -16.28
N ASP A 142 -8.22 -8.92 -15.52
CA ASP A 142 -9.69 -8.88 -15.43
C ASP A 142 -10.13 -8.08 -14.21
N ILE A 143 -10.95 -7.04 -14.47
CA ILE A 143 -11.44 -6.12 -13.43
C ILE A 143 -12.25 -6.82 -12.34
N PHE A 144 -13.04 -7.85 -12.71
CA PHE A 144 -13.87 -8.56 -11.74
C PHE A 144 -13.02 -9.49 -10.85
N GLU A 145 -11.94 -10.06 -11.41
CA GLU A 145 -10.95 -10.81 -10.62
C GLU A 145 -10.18 -9.87 -9.69
N VAL A 146 -9.81 -8.65 -10.13
CA VAL A 146 -9.20 -7.64 -9.25
C VAL A 146 -10.13 -7.31 -8.09
N ILE A 147 -11.40 -7.00 -8.36
CA ILE A 147 -12.39 -6.67 -7.32
C ILE A 147 -12.59 -7.85 -6.34
N SER A 148 -12.77 -9.06 -6.85
CA SER A 148 -12.99 -10.25 -6.02
C SER A 148 -11.79 -10.54 -5.11
N ASN A 149 -10.58 -10.60 -5.69
CA ASN A 149 -9.36 -10.90 -4.93
C ASN A 149 -9.01 -9.79 -3.94
N ALA A 150 -9.18 -8.53 -4.34
CA ALA A 150 -8.97 -7.39 -3.43
C ALA A 150 -9.98 -7.39 -2.28
N SER A 151 -11.25 -7.76 -2.53
CA SER A 151 -12.24 -7.93 -1.48
C SER A 151 -11.82 -8.98 -0.45
N ASP A 152 -11.39 -10.16 -0.91
CA ASP A 152 -10.93 -11.25 -0.05
C ASP A 152 -9.66 -10.83 0.73
N TYR A 153 -8.74 -10.12 0.05
CA TYR A 153 -7.51 -9.60 0.68
C TYR A 153 -7.84 -8.61 1.81
N ILE A 154 -8.73 -7.63 1.56
CA ILE A 154 -9.16 -6.66 2.56
C ILE A 154 -9.87 -7.36 3.73
N ASP A 155 -10.70 -8.37 3.46
CA ASP A 155 -11.35 -9.15 4.51
C ASP A 155 -10.33 -9.86 5.41
N GLY A 156 -9.24 -10.40 4.84
CA GLY A 156 -8.15 -10.99 5.60
C GLY A 156 -7.39 -9.96 6.46
N MET A 157 -7.09 -8.78 5.89
CA MET A 157 -6.49 -7.66 6.63
C MET A 157 -7.36 -7.25 7.82
N ASN A 158 -8.65 -7.04 7.58
CA ASN A 158 -9.62 -6.63 8.61
C ASN A 158 -9.77 -7.68 9.71
N GLU A 159 -9.78 -8.97 9.38
CA GLU A 159 -9.86 -10.05 10.36
C GLU A 159 -8.62 -10.09 11.26
N ALA A 160 -7.44 -9.76 10.73
CA ALA A 160 -6.23 -9.59 11.53
C ALA A 160 -6.22 -8.29 12.34
N GLY A 161 -7.03 -7.29 11.99
CA GLY A 161 -7.06 -5.95 12.60
C GLY A 161 -6.18 -4.91 11.90
N MET A 162 -5.65 -5.20 10.69
CA MET A 162 -4.84 -4.31 9.88
C MET A 162 -5.72 -3.37 9.04
N LYS A 163 -5.32 -2.09 8.94
CA LYS A 163 -5.95 -1.13 8.05
C LYS A 163 -5.45 -1.27 6.61
N SER A 164 -6.38 -1.20 5.65
CA SER A 164 -6.13 -1.34 4.22
C SER A 164 -5.95 -0.01 3.51
N SER A 165 -5.15 0.00 2.42
CA SER A 165 -4.98 1.15 1.54
C SER A 165 -5.08 0.72 0.08
N GLY A 166 -6.23 1.01 -0.53
CA GLY A 166 -6.40 0.79 -1.97
C GLY A 166 -5.54 1.75 -2.79
N LYS A 167 -4.73 1.25 -3.71
CA LYS A 167 -3.80 2.05 -4.50
C LYS A 167 -3.70 1.52 -5.94
N HIS A 168 -3.38 2.37 -6.90
CA HIS A 168 -3.05 3.81 -6.90
C HIS A 168 -4.19 4.56 -7.62
N PHE A 169 -5.06 5.22 -6.85
CA PHE A 169 -6.26 5.88 -7.38
C PHE A 169 -5.92 7.01 -8.36
N PRO A 170 -6.63 7.16 -9.49
CA PRO A 170 -7.74 6.34 -9.97
C PRO A 170 -7.31 5.06 -10.69
N GLY A 171 -6.02 4.88 -11.03
CA GLY A 171 -5.44 3.71 -11.67
C GLY A 171 -4.09 4.02 -12.31
N HIS A 172 -3.09 3.13 -12.12
CA HIS A 172 -1.73 3.25 -12.65
C HIS A 172 -1.40 2.20 -13.73
N GLY A 173 -2.35 1.31 -14.03
CA GLY A 173 -2.10 0.20 -14.96
C GLY A 173 -1.98 0.58 -16.43
N ASN A 174 -2.37 1.81 -16.81
CA ASN A 174 -2.43 2.28 -18.20
C ASN A 174 -1.27 3.22 -18.60
N VAL A 175 -0.28 3.43 -17.77
CA VAL A 175 0.89 4.26 -18.07
C VAL A 175 2.16 3.43 -18.00
N ILE A 176 3.12 3.74 -18.89
CA ILE A 176 4.41 3.03 -18.99
C ILE A 176 5.41 3.64 -18.02
N GLU A 177 5.38 4.96 -17.91
CA GLU A 177 6.33 5.76 -17.18
C GLU A 177 6.26 5.51 -15.67
N ASP A 178 7.41 5.55 -15.02
CA ASP A 178 7.51 5.52 -13.57
C ASP A 178 7.23 6.90 -12.99
N SER A 179 6.13 7.03 -12.27
CA SER A 179 5.72 8.29 -11.63
C SER A 179 6.70 8.81 -10.56
N HIS A 180 7.72 8.02 -10.17
CA HIS A 180 8.81 8.48 -9.31
C HIS A 180 9.95 9.17 -10.08
N ILE A 181 10.00 8.99 -11.41
CA ILE A 181 11.08 9.51 -12.26
C ILE A 181 10.58 10.65 -13.14
N GLU A 182 9.39 10.51 -13.70
CA GLU A 182 8.78 11.49 -14.60
C GLU A 182 7.26 11.57 -14.33
N LEU A 183 6.59 12.61 -14.86
CA LEU A 183 5.16 12.77 -14.72
C LEU A 183 4.45 12.02 -15.85
N PRO A 184 3.89 10.83 -15.58
CA PRO A 184 3.13 10.11 -16.59
C PRO A 184 1.80 10.81 -16.87
N GLU A 185 1.31 10.63 -18.10
CA GLU A 185 0.02 11.15 -18.53
C GLU A 185 -0.91 10.03 -18.95
N ASP A 186 -2.13 10.03 -18.41
CA ASP A 186 -3.24 9.23 -18.90
C ASP A 186 -4.30 10.14 -19.54
N ALA A 187 -4.42 10.09 -20.87
CA ALA A 187 -5.31 10.93 -21.62
C ALA A 187 -6.73 10.32 -21.82
N ARG A 188 -7.11 9.32 -21.02
CA ARG A 188 -8.47 8.77 -21.05
C ARG A 188 -9.49 9.74 -20.45
N ALA A 189 -10.72 9.69 -20.98
CA ALA A 189 -11.80 10.50 -20.44
C ALA A 189 -12.29 9.93 -19.10
N LEU A 190 -12.88 10.80 -18.26
CA LEU A 190 -13.42 10.40 -16.95
C LEU A 190 -14.35 9.18 -17.04
N ARG A 191 -15.16 9.09 -18.10
CA ARG A 191 -16.09 7.97 -18.29
C ARG A 191 -15.35 6.63 -18.44
N GLU A 192 -14.27 6.62 -19.20
CA GLU A 192 -13.44 5.41 -19.39
C GLU A 192 -12.80 4.98 -18.07
N LEU A 193 -12.30 5.95 -17.30
CA LEU A 193 -11.76 5.69 -15.96
C LEU A 193 -12.84 5.16 -15.00
N MET A 194 -14.06 5.72 -15.03
CA MET A 194 -15.18 5.28 -14.19
C MET A 194 -15.65 3.87 -14.51
N ASP A 195 -15.66 3.51 -15.80
CA ASP A 195 -16.12 2.19 -16.26
C ASP A 195 -15.05 1.09 -15.98
N GLU A 196 -13.79 1.49 -15.77
CA GLU A 196 -12.66 0.57 -15.61
C GLU A 196 -11.93 0.77 -14.29
N ASP A 197 -10.94 1.69 -14.25
CA ASP A 197 -9.94 1.79 -13.14
C ASP A 197 -10.54 2.29 -11.84
N ILE A 198 -11.57 3.13 -11.87
CA ILE A 198 -12.28 3.62 -10.68
C ILE A 198 -13.28 2.57 -10.13
N LYS A 199 -13.74 1.65 -10.99
CA LYS A 199 -14.75 0.67 -10.60
C LYS A 199 -14.36 -0.19 -9.39
N PRO A 200 -13.12 -0.71 -9.23
CA PRO A 200 -12.71 -1.40 -8.01
C PRO A 200 -12.89 -0.55 -6.74
N TYR A 201 -12.62 0.75 -6.80
CA TYR A 201 -12.80 1.65 -5.67
C TYR A 201 -14.27 1.88 -5.33
N ILE A 202 -15.14 1.97 -6.35
CA ILE A 202 -16.60 2.10 -6.15
C ILE A 202 -17.16 0.85 -5.49
N GLU A 203 -16.80 -0.33 -6.00
CA GLU A 203 -17.31 -1.60 -5.50
C GLU A 203 -16.80 -1.95 -4.09
N LEU A 204 -15.58 -1.51 -3.76
CA LEU A 204 -14.94 -1.79 -2.47
C LEU A 204 -14.98 -0.62 -1.48
N ARG A 205 -15.71 0.48 -1.78
CA ARG A 205 -15.72 1.71 -0.99
C ARG A 205 -16.06 1.52 0.50
N ASP A 206 -16.89 0.53 0.80
CA ASP A 206 -17.33 0.25 2.17
C ASP A 206 -16.34 -0.67 2.94
N LYS A 207 -15.29 -1.15 2.25
CA LYS A 207 -14.26 -2.04 2.81
C LYS A 207 -12.89 -1.37 2.94
N ILE A 208 -12.55 -0.44 2.03
CA ILE A 208 -11.26 0.25 1.99
C ILE A 208 -11.21 1.32 3.11
N ASP A 209 -10.17 1.28 3.95
CA ASP A 209 -9.99 2.29 5.01
C ASP A 209 -9.35 3.58 4.47
N VAL A 210 -8.38 3.47 3.54
CA VAL A 210 -7.58 4.57 3.01
C VAL A 210 -7.42 4.42 1.50
N ILE A 211 -7.32 5.53 0.78
CA ILE A 211 -7.00 5.56 -0.66
C ILE A 211 -5.67 6.29 -0.86
N MET A 212 -4.75 5.67 -1.59
CA MET A 212 -3.51 6.29 -2.04
C MET A 212 -3.66 6.73 -3.50
N CYS A 213 -3.51 8.03 -3.74
CA CYS A 213 -3.61 8.60 -5.07
C CYS A 213 -2.34 8.39 -5.89
N ALA A 214 -2.51 8.15 -7.20
CA ALA A 214 -1.41 8.06 -8.16
C ALA A 214 -0.82 9.44 -8.48
N HIS A 215 0.48 9.50 -8.72
CA HIS A 215 1.16 10.69 -9.26
C HIS A 215 1.10 10.72 -10.79
N ILE A 216 -0.10 10.79 -11.36
CA ILE A 216 -0.37 10.77 -12.80
C ILE A 216 -1.18 12.00 -13.16
N LEU A 217 -0.89 12.58 -14.32
CA LEU A 217 -1.70 13.63 -14.94
C LEU A 217 -2.84 12.99 -15.76
N PHE A 218 -4.06 13.19 -15.34
CA PHE A 218 -5.26 12.78 -16.07
C PHE A 218 -5.79 13.96 -16.90
N SER A 219 -5.12 14.28 -18.00
CA SER A 219 -5.24 15.54 -18.72
C SER A 219 -6.64 15.85 -19.28
N LYS A 220 -7.49 14.83 -19.51
CA LYS A 220 -8.90 15.03 -19.88
C LYS A 220 -9.87 15.09 -18.68
N VAL A 221 -9.36 14.99 -17.45
CA VAL A 221 -10.15 15.11 -16.23
C VAL A 221 -9.77 16.38 -15.47
N ASP A 222 -8.46 16.56 -15.22
CA ASP A 222 -7.92 17.74 -14.59
C ASP A 222 -6.51 18.02 -15.16
N ASN A 223 -6.18 19.29 -15.34
CA ASN A 223 -4.86 19.72 -15.82
C ASN A 223 -3.81 19.76 -14.70
N LEU A 224 -4.18 19.40 -13.47
CA LEU A 224 -3.30 19.32 -12.31
C LEU A 224 -3.11 17.86 -11.90
N SER A 225 -1.87 17.49 -11.59
CA SER A 225 -1.55 16.27 -10.86
C SER A 225 -1.23 16.59 -9.41
N LEU A 226 -1.08 15.58 -8.55
CA LEU A 226 -0.68 15.76 -7.14
C LEU A 226 0.65 16.50 -6.98
N ILE A 227 1.52 16.50 -8.00
CA ILE A 227 2.79 17.27 -7.98
C ILE A 227 2.55 18.78 -8.03
N HIS A 228 1.39 19.22 -8.48
CA HIS A 228 1.04 20.64 -8.64
C HIS A 228 0.22 21.21 -7.47
N ILE A 229 -0.12 20.39 -6.47
CA ILE A 229 -0.97 20.80 -5.34
C ILE A 229 -0.12 21.14 -4.11
#